data_2c99649b42266ff01490bc1db19744d5
#
_entry.id   2c99649b42266ff01490bc1db19744d5
#
_cell.length_a   1.000
_cell.length_b   1.000
_cell.length_c   1.000
_cell.angle_alpha   90.00
_cell.angle_beta   90.00
_cell.angle_gamma   90.00
#
_symmetry.space_group_name_H-M   'P 1'
#
loop_
_entity.id
_entity.type
_entity.pdbx_description
1 polymer ?
#
loop_
_entity_poly.entity_id
_entity_poly.type
_entity_poly.pdbx_seq_one_letter_code
_entity_poly.pdbx_strand_id
1 'polypeptide(L)'
;ALPIFGYRRDPFTKRKALHNGLDLKANYEPTYAMMHGEVIKVGKDKRSGLYVTLRHGDFTVSYCHLSQTLVTKGTHVRPGIIIALTGNSGRSTGPHLHLTLKDTKKGRAIDPSILLNLIKHPL
;
A
#
# COMPACT_ATOMS: atom_id res chain seq x y z
N ALA A 1 -3.22 -15.32 5.85
CA ALA A 1 -1.96 -14.64 6.11
C ALA A 1 -1.67 -13.65 5.01
N LEU A 2 -1.03 -12.59 5.36
CA LEU A 2 -0.64 -11.61 4.38
C LEU A 2 0.52 -12.10 3.56
N PRO A 3 0.43 -11.96 2.27
CA PRO A 3 1.59 -12.18 1.43
C PRO A 3 2.63 -11.11 1.72
N ILE A 4 3.85 -11.49 1.61
CA ILE A 4 4.94 -10.57 1.90
C ILE A 4 5.38 -9.80 0.66
N PHE A 5 4.88 -10.17 -0.50
CA PHE A 5 5.21 -9.49 -1.77
C PHE A 5 6.69 -9.37 -2.02
N GLY A 6 7.45 -10.38 -1.66
CA GLY A 6 8.88 -10.28 -1.79
C GLY A 6 9.54 -9.35 -0.79
N TYR A 7 8.81 -8.95 0.25
CA TYR A 7 9.36 -8.11 1.30
C TYR A 7 10.63 -8.74 1.87
N ARG A 8 11.65 -7.93 1.98
CA ARG A 8 12.91 -8.28 2.63
C ARG A 8 13.13 -7.27 3.71
N ARG A 9 13.77 -7.64 4.77
CA ARG A 9 14.12 -6.73 5.83
C ARG A 9 15.25 -5.82 5.37
N ASP A 10 15.01 -5.14 4.29
CA ASP A 10 16.00 -4.31 3.68
C ASP A 10 16.09 -2.97 4.40
N PRO A 11 17.22 -2.66 5.02
CA PRO A 11 17.38 -1.37 5.71
C PRO A 11 17.21 -0.18 4.79
N PHE A 12 17.50 -0.34 3.51
CA PHE A 12 17.31 0.76 2.57
C PHE A 12 15.85 1.11 2.44
N THR A 13 15.01 0.10 2.32
CA THR A 13 13.58 0.33 2.20
C THR A 13 13.07 1.07 3.41
N LYS A 14 13.46 0.64 4.61
CA LYS A 14 13.06 1.33 5.83
C LYS A 14 13.54 2.78 5.85
N ARG A 15 14.77 3.02 5.45
CA ARG A 15 15.32 4.37 5.45
C ARG A 15 14.58 5.27 4.48
N LYS A 16 14.30 4.79 3.28
CA LYS A 16 13.54 5.54 2.31
C LYS A 16 12.11 5.77 2.77
N ALA A 17 11.58 4.83 3.52
CA ALA A 17 10.20 4.89 3.97
C ALA A 17 9.91 6.11 4.83
N LEU A 18 10.89 6.61 5.55
CA LEU A 18 10.70 7.78 6.41
C LEU A 18 10.31 9.02 5.61
N HIS A 19 10.69 9.09 4.34
CA HIS A 19 10.45 10.26 3.53
C HIS A 19 9.45 10.04 2.41
N ASN A 20 9.53 8.90 1.75
CA ASN A 20 8.79 8.68 0.50
C ASN A 20 7.80 7.53 0.54
N GLY A 21 7.61 6.92 1.68
CA GLY A 21 6.79 5.73 1.79
C GLY A 21 7.65 4.47 1.81
N LEU A 22 6.99 3.33 1.77
CA LEU A 22 7.64 2.02 1.86
C LEU A 22 7.58 1.33 0.52
N ASP A 23 8.73 0.94 -0.02
CA ASP A 23 8.83 0.18 -1.26
C ASP A 23 9.03 -1.29 -0.96
N LEU A 24 8.19 -2.12 -1.57
CA LEU A 24 8.27 -3.57 -1.43
C LEU A 24 8.48 -4.19 -2.80
N LYS A 25 9.38 -5.15 -2.90
CA LYS A 25 9.52 -5.90 -4.13
C LYS A 25 8.22 -6.62 -4.44
N ALA A 26 7.75 -6.46 -5.66
CA ALA A 26 6.51 -7.10 -6.10
C ALA A 26 6.52 -7.16 -7.62
N ASN A 27 6.09 -8.26 -8.18
CA ASN A 27 6.17 -8.48 -9.63
C ASN A 27 4.81 -8.88 -10.17
N TYR A 28 3.91 -7.87 -10.30
CA TYR A 28 2.57 -8.07 -10.84
C TYR A 28 1.79 -9.12 -10.08
N GLU A 29 1.85 -9.07 -8.78
CA GLU A 29 1.22 -10.06 -7.90
C GLU A 29 0.12 -9.42 -7.07
N PRO A 30 -0.79 -10.24 -6.52
CA PRO A 30 -1.87 -9.72 -5.70
C PRO A 30 -1.37 -8.98 -4.48
N THR A 31 -2.06 -7.89 -4.13
CA THR A 31 -1.86 -7.22 -2.87
C THR A 31 -3.18 -7.22 -2.10
N TYR A 32 -3.10 -7.29 -0.80
CA TYR A 32 -4.24 -7.56 0.07
C TYR A 32 -4.37 -6.49 1.13
N ALA A 33 -5.58 -6.29 1.59
CA ALA A 33 -5.82 -5.41 2.72
C ALA A 33 -5.13 -5.99 3.96
N MET A 34 -4.47 -5.11 4.71
CA MET A 34 -3.75 -5.51 5.92
C MET A 34 -4.63 -5.46 7.16
N MET A 35 -5.70 -4.71 7.12
CA MET A 35 -6.59 -4.46 8.25
C MET A 35 -8.00 -4.26 7.73
N HIS A 36 -8.95 -4.24 8.67
CA HIS A 36 -10.31 -3.81 8.35
C HIS A 36 -10.29 -2.34 7.94
N GLY A 37 -11.11 -1.99 6.97
CA GLY A 37 -11.18 -0.62 6.52
C GLY A 37 -12.14 -0.42 5.37
N GLU A 38 -12.00 0.73 4.76
CA GLU A 38 -12.85 1.14 3.65
C GLU A 38 -12.01 1.73 2.53
N VAL A 39 -12.35 1.40 1.30
CA VAL A 39 -11.72 2.01 0.13
C VAL A 39 -12.28 3.41 -0.02
N ILE A 40 -11.45 4.41 0.19
CA ILE A 40 -11.89 5.81 0.10
C ILE A 40 -11.51 6.47 -1.22
N LYS A 41 -10.60 5.88 -1.97
CA LYS A 41 -10.22 6.44 -3.26
C LYS A 41 -9.60 5.37 -4.15
N VAL A 42 -9.97 5.42 -5.42
CA VAL A 42 -9.33 4.63 -6.49
C VAL A 42 -9.08 5.61 -7.61
N GLY A 43 -7.85 5.70 -8.07
CA GLY A 43 -7.52 6.69 -9.09
C GLY A 43 -6.24 6.39 -9.83
N LYS A 44 -5.87 7.34 -10.67
CA LYS A 44 -4.66 7.24 -11.47
C LYS A 44 -4.08 8.64 -11.67
N ASP A 45 -2.79 8.78 -11.44
CA ASP A 45 -2.09 10.01 -11.77
C ASP A 45 -0.68 9.70 -12.23
N LYS A 46 0.03 10.72 -12.70
CA LYS A 46 1.34 10.53 -13.29
C LYS A 46 2.37 10.03 -12.28
N ARG A 47 2.25 10.46 -11.04
CA ARG A 47 3.22 10.15 -10.00
C ARG A 47 2.98 8.77 -9.41
N SER A 48 1.76 8.51 -8.99
CA SER A 48 1.40 7.27 -8.30
C SER A 48 1.04 6.14 -9.24
N GLY A 49 0.76 6.47 -10.50
CA GLY A 49 0.17 5.51 -11.39
C GLY A 49 -1.22 5.17 -10.91
N LEU A 50 -1.62 3.94 -11.12
CA LEU A 50 -2.89 3.44 -10.62
C LEU A 50 -2.75 3.19 -9.13
N TYR A 51 -3.70 3.67 -8.33
CA TYR A 51 -3.60 3.55 -6.88
C TYR A 51 -4.94 3.30 -6.22
N VAL A 52 -4.88 2.72 -5.03
CA VAL A 52 -6.01 2.51 -4.14
C VAL A 52 -5.64 3.08 -2.77
N THR A 53 -6.55 3.83 -2.17
CA THR A 53 -6.36 4.35 -0.82
C THR A 53 -7.40 3.74 0.11
N LEU A 54 -6.93 3.13 1.19
CA LEU A 54 -7.74 2.52 2.23
C LEU A 54 -7.67 3.35 3.50
N ARG A 55 -8.81 3.52 4.15
CA ARG A 55 -8.87 4.10 5.48
C ARG A 55 -9.03 2.97 6.50
N HIS A 56 -8.08 2.91 7.42
CA HIS A 56 -8.07 1.94 8.51
C HIS A 56 -8.14 2.71 9.83
N GLY A 57 -9.36 3.17 10.18
CA GLY A 57 -9.52 3.97 11.38
C GLY A 57 -8.71 5.25 11.33
N ASP A 58 -7.71 5.36 12.19
CA ASP A 58 -6.88 6.56 12.29
C ASP A 58 -5.80 6.65 11.21
N PHE A 59 -5.65 5.62 10.40
CA PHE A 59 -4.62 5.57 9.37
C PHE A 59 -5.22 5.47 7.98
N THR A 60 -4.55 6.11 7.05
CA THR A 60 -4.86 6.02 5.62
C THR A 60 -3.65 5.48 4.90
N VAL A 61 -3.84 4.40 4.15
CA VAL A 61 -2.76 3.75 3.40
C VAL A 61 -3.06 3.82 1.92
N SER A 62 -2.11 4.30 1.13
CA SER A 62 -2.22 4.30 -0.32
C SER A 62 -1.28 3.26 -0.91
N TYR A 63 -1.80 2.48 -1.84
CA TYR A 63 -1.10 1.44 -2.58
C TYR A 63 -0.91 1.97 -3.99
N CYS A 64 0.33 2.20 -4.39
CA CYS A 64 0.64 2.89 -5.65
C CYS A 64 1.35 1.99 -6.65
N HIS A 65 1.41 2.45 -7.90
CA HIS A 65 2.06 1.79 -9.02
C HIS A 65 1.43 0.44 -9.36
N LEU A 66 0.12 0.36 -9.17
CA LEU A 66 -0.63 -0.87 -9.41
C LEU A 66 -0.82 -1.11 -10.92
N SER A 67 -1.00 -2.36 -11.29
CA SER A 67 -1.36 -2.71 -12.67
C SER A 67 -2.87 -2.85 -12.84
N GLN A 68 -3.58 -3.20 -11.78
CA GLN A 68 -5.02 -3.37 -11.84
C GLN A 68 -5.61 -3.17 -10.45
N THR A 69 -6.76 -2.51 -10.37
CA THR A 69 -7.52 -2.40 -9.12
C THR A 69 -8.67 -3.39 -9.16
N LEU A 70 -8.94 -4.01 -8.02
CA LEU A 70 -9.97 -5.04 -7.90
C LEU A 70 -11.08 -4.65 -6.92
N VAL A 71 -11.05 -3.41 -6.46
CA VAL A 71 -12.07 -2.86 -5.56
C VAL A 71 -12.47 -1.48 -6.05
N THR A 72 -13.61 -1.01 -5.57
CA THR A 72 -14.13 0.32 -5.90
C THR A 72 -14.28 1.13 -4.63
N LYS A 73 -14.39 2.46 -4.80
CA LYS A 73 -14.63 3.36 -3.68
C LYS A 73 -15.88 2.92 -2.92
N GLY A 74 -15.77 2.89 -1.61
CA GLY A 74 -16.86 2.48 -0.74
C GLY A 74 -16.82 1.02 -0.32
N THR A 75 -15.98 0.22 -0.96
CA THR A 75 -15.85 -1.19 -0.58
C THR A 75 -15.28 -1.30 0.82
N HIS A 76 -15.93 -2.10 1.67
CA HIS A 76 -15.38 -2.44 2.98
C HIS A 76 -14.51 -3.67 2.84
N VAL A 77 -13.35 -3.62 3.46
CA VAL A 77 -12.36 -4.70 3.37
C VAL A 77 -12.02 -5.22 4.75
N ARG A 78 -11.50 -6.43 4.78
CA ARG A 78 -10.95 -7.06 5.99
C ARG A 78 -9.60 -7.66 5.63
N PRO A 79 -8.79 -8.03 6.64
CA PRO A 79 -7.47 -8.60 6.35
C PRO A 79 -7.57 -9.78 5.39
N GLY A 80 -6.70 -9.79 4.39
CA GLY A 80 -6.63 -10.87 3.42
C GLY A 80 -7.52 -10.71 2.18
N ILE A 81 -8.36 -9.68 2.12
CA ILE A 81 -9.13 -9.39 0.91
C ILE A 81 -8.19 -8.83 -0.14
N ILE A 82 -8.23 -9.40 -1.35
CA ILE A 82 -7.42 -8.90 -2.45
C ILE A 82 -7.99 -7.55 -2.91
N ILE A 83 -7.11 -6.57 -3.07
CA ILE A 83 -7.54 -5.22 -3.46
C ILE A 83 -7.02 -4.83 -4.84
N ALA A 84 -5.90 -5.38 -5.26
CA ALA A 84 -5.27 -4.97 -6.51
C ALA A 84 -4.18 -5.95 -6.91
N LEU A 85 -3.68 -5.75 -8.13
CA LEU A 85 -2.44 -6.38 -8.58
C LEU A 85 -1.35 -5.31 -8.62
N THR A 86 -0.19 -5.65 -8.10
CA THR A 86 0.96 -4.75 -8.14
C THR A 86 1.45 -4.59 -9.58
N GLY A 87 2.23 -3.57 -9.85
CA GLY A 87 2.68 -3.33 -11.20
C GLY A 87 3.84 -2.36 -11.26
N ASN A 88 3.84 -1.53 -12.29
CA ASN A 88 4.91 -0.58 -12.56
C ASN A 88 4.36 0.70 -13.18
N SER A 89 3.12 1.03 -12.89
CA SER A 89 2.47 2.21 -13.48
C SER A 89 2.93 3.50 -12.79
N GLY A 90 2.79 4.60 -13.50
CA GLY A 90 3.19 5.90 -12.99
C GLY A 90 4.70 6.10 -13.03
N ARG A 91 5.18 6.95 -12.14
CA ARG A 91 6.62 7.28 -12.07
C ARG A 91 7.34 6.19 -11.28
N SER A 92 7.74 5.16 -11.99
CA SER A 92 8.35 3.99 -11.38
C SER A 92 9.47 3.48 -12.27
N THR A 93 10.54 2.98 -11.67
CA THR A 93 11.72 2.47 -12.39
C THR A 93 11.73 0.96 -12.51
N GLY A 94 10.74 0.29 -11.98
CA GLY A 94 10.63 -1.16 -12.06
C GLY A 94 9.47 -1.66 -11.23
N PRO A 95 9.04 -2.91 -11.44
CA PRO A 95 7.90 -3.45 -10.70
C PRO A 95 8.13 -3.42 -9.20
N HIS A 96 7.19 -2.84 -8.46
CA HIS A 96 7.22 -2.81 -7.01
C HIS A 96 5.87 -2.31 -6.49
N LEU A 97 5.68 -2.44 -5.19
CA LEU A 97 4.53 -1.87 -4.50
C LEU A 97 5.04 -0.72 -3.62
N HIS A 98 4.47 0.44 -3.80
CA HIS A 98 4.79 1.60 -2.99
C HIS A 98 3.62 1.91 -2.06
N LEU A 99 3.88 1.94 -0.77
CA LEU A 99 2.88 2.23 0.25
C LEU A 99 3.20 3.55 0.92
N THR A 100 2.18 4.39 1.09
CA THR A 100 2.28 5.58 1.92
C THR A 100 1.29 5.48 3.04
N LEU A 101 1.67 6.00 4.20
CA LEU A 101 0.86 5.96 5.41
C LEU A 101 0.64 7.37 5.91
N LYS A 102 -0.60 7.71 6.21
CA LYS A 102 -0.95 9.03 6.73
C LYS A 102 -1.86 8.90 7.93
N ASP A 103 -1.78 9.90 8.81
CA ASP A 103 -2.78 10.10 9.85
C ASP A 103 -4.05 10.60 9.17
N THR A 104 -5.17 9.91 9.40
CA THR A 104 -6.43 10.24 8.73
C THR A 104 -6.91 11.65 9.04
N LYS A 105 -6.78 12.07 10.29
CA LYS A 105 -7.29 13.37 10.72
C LYS A 105 -6.40 14.52 10.31
N LYS A 106 -5.10 14.36 10.48
CA LYS A 106 -4.14 15.43 10.25
C LYS A 106 -3.58 15.46 8.83
N GLY A 107 -3.77 14.37 8.09
CA GLY A 107 -3.22 14.26 6.75
C GLY A 107 -1.69 14.20 6.71
N ARG A 108 -1.05 14.02 7.85
CA ARG A 108 0.40 13.98 7.92
C ARG A 108 0.93 12.60 7.59
N ALA A 109 2.05 12.57 6.90
CA ALA A 109 2.75 11.32 6.67
C ALA A 109 3.22 10.76 8.00
N ILE A 110 3.08 9.45 8.15
CA ILE A 110 3.54 8.71 9.33
C ILE A 110 4.66 7.79 8.86
N ASP A 111 5.59 7.48 9.75
CA ASP A 111 6.65 6.53 9.46
C ASP A 111 6.04 5.21 8.98
N PRO A 112 6.18 4.88 7.69
CA PRO A 112 5.55 3.67 7.18
C PRO A 112 6.21 2.38 7.67
N SER A 113 7.29 2.45 8.41
CA SER A 113 7.88 1.25 8.98
C SER A 113 6.92 0.54 9.93
N ILE A 114 5.93 1.25 10.46
CA ILE A 114 4.90 0.64 11.28
C ILE A 114 4.13 -0.43 10.50
N LEU A 115 4.04 -0.29 9.18
CA LEU A 115 3.35 -1.26 8.34
C LEU A 115 4.10 -2.58 8.27
N LEU A 116 5.40 -2.57 8.52
CA LEU A 116 6.18 -3.81 8.48
C LEU A 116 5.69 -4.80 9.52
N ASN A 117 5.30 -4.31 10.69
CA ASN A 117 4.73 -5.18 11.72
C ASN A 117 3.40 -5.76 11.27
N LEU A 118 2.58 -4.96 10.60
CA LEU A 118 1.27 -5.41 10.11
C LEU A 118 1.41 -6.44 9.00
N ILE A 119 2.45 -6.34 8.19
CA ILE A 119 2.72 -7.34 7.16
C ILE A 119 3.13 -8.66 7.80
N LYS A 120 3.97 -8.60 8.84
CA LYS A 120 4.44 -9.79 9.55
C LYS A 120 3.39 -10.36 10.50
N HIS A 121 2.61 -9.50 11.12
CA HIS A 121 1.64 -9.87 12.15
C HIS A 121 0.29 -9.24 11.83
N PRO A 122 -0.42 -9.76 10.83
CA PRO A 122 -1.70 -9.18 10.44
C PRO A 122 -2.70 -9.26 11.57
N LEU A 123 -3.52 -8.23 11.65
CA LEU A 123 -4.57 -8.15 12.66
C LEU A 123 -5.74 -9.05 12.30
#